data_5702d466b1337ac35af8fcd627e01bb6
#
_entry.id   5702d466b1337ac35af8fcd627e01bb6
#
_cell.length_a   1.000
_cell.length_b   1.000
_cell.length_c   1.000
_cell.angle_alpha   90.00
_cell.angle_beta   90.00
_cell.angle_gamma   90.00
#
_symmetry.space_group_name_H-M   'P 1'
#
loop_
_entity.id
_entity.type
_entity.pdbx_description
1 polymer ?
#
loop_
_entity_poly.entity_id
_entity_poly.type
_entity_poly.pdbx_seq_one_letter_code
_entity_poly.pdbx_strand_id
1 'polypeptide(L)'
;MAGKFEITKAGDGTFSFEFLIDGTPVAQSPVFEKEDACRRGVKAVKKNSRMKVQNAFAGDEEKTNPKYLVEPAENGARFTLFLQTGEPCLTGTAADEAAALAVIEQIGNNANAAQMAMAEVVLSENELRQIRLNKLQALQEAGQDPFQITKAEQTHHTAEVRADFDALENTDVTLCGRMMSRRDMGKANFVDLSDRTGRMQIYVRMNDVGEDVFRAFKKWDIGDLFQVTGFVFKTRTGEISVHAKELKLLTKSLLPLPEKFHGLQDTDTRYRKRYLDLIMNPDVRDTFEKRSAIIREIRKFLDGEGFMEVETPILVSNAGGAAARPFETHFNALNEDLKMRISLELYLKRLIVGGLERVYEIGRVFRNEGVDTRHNPEFTLMELYQAYTDYHGMMDLTERMYRHVAEAVLGTTKITYNGIEMDLSKPFTRITMVDAVKQYSGVDFKEIHTLEEARAAADAHEIEYEERHKKGDILNLFFEAYVEEHLIQPTFVMDHPIEISPLTKKKPEDPDYVERFEFFMNGWEMANAYSELNDPIDQRARFAAQEEMFAQGDEEANHTDEDFLQALEIGMPPTGGIGFGIDRMCMLLTDSPAIRDVLLFPTMKSLDK
;
A
#
# COMPACT_ATOMS: atom_id res chain seq x y z
N MET A 1 11.33 -5.28 -42.21
CA MET A 1 9.89 -5.41 -41.90
C MET A 1 9.59 -6.90 -41.69
N ALA A 2 9.06 -7.27 -40.52
CA ALA A 2 8.76 -8.66 -40.21
C ALA A 2 7.24 -8.87 -40.37
N GLY A 3 6.87 -9.79 -41.28
CA GLY A 3 5.47 -10.20 -41.44
C GLY A 3 5.07 -11.28 -40.43
N LYS A 4 3.85 -11.25 -39.92
CA LYS A 4 3.26 -12.25 -39.02
C LYS A 4 1.83 -12.57 -39.45
N PHE A 5 1.44 -13.85 -39.43
CA PHE A 5 0.04 -14.25 -39.49
C PHE A 5 -0.45 -14.54 -38.07
N GLU A 6 -1.46 -13.83 -37.65
CA GLU A 6 -2.06 -14.01 -36.33
C GLU A 6 -3.45 -14.61 -36.47
N ILE A 7 -3.64 -15.83 -35.95
CA ILE A 7 -4.91 -16.57 -36.01
C ILE A 7 -5.68 -16.30 -34.74
N THR A 8 -6.92 -15.83 -34.86
CA THR A 8 -7.85 -15.57 -33.75
C THR A 8 -8.95 -16.62 -33.75
N LYS A 9 -9.31 -17.10 -32.56
CA LYS A 9 -10.50 -17.92 -32.33
C LYS A 9 -11.58 -17.02 -31.75
N ALA A 10 -12.73 -16.92 -32.43
CA ALA A 10 -13.89 -16.18 -31.93
C ALA A 10 -14.67 -16.96 -30.85
N GLY A 11 -15.49 -16.25 -30.08
CA GLY A 11 -16.28 -16.84 -28.99
C GLY A 11 -17.32 -17.89 -29.44
N ASP A 12 -17.76 -17.84 -30.70
CA ASP A 12 -18.64 -18.82 -31.34
C ASP A 12 -17.89 -20.09 -31.85
N GLY A 13 -16.58 -20.13 -31.66
CA GLY A 13 -15.71 -21.26 -32.04
C GLY A 13 -15.16 -21.18 -33.46
N THR A 14 -15.49 -20.14 -34.23
CA THR A 14 -14.93 -19.90 -35.56
C THR A 14 -13.50 -19.34 -35.50
N PHE A 15 -12.80 -19.33 -36.64
CA PHE A 15 -11.42 -18.88 -36.75
C PHE A 15 -11.27 -17.89 -37.89
N SER A 16 -10.41 -16.90 -37.71
CA SER A 16 -9.93 -16.00 -38.76
C SER A 16 -8.44 -15.72 -38.57
N PHE A 17 -7.80 -15.13 -39.56
CA PHE A 17 -6.44 -14.63 -39.37
C PHE A 17 -6.28 -13.23 -39.92
N GLU A 18 -5.36 -12.48 -39.32
CA GLU A 18 -4.88 -11.21 -39.84
C GLU A 18 -3.44 -11.35 -40.30
N PHE A 19 -3.05 -10.59 -41.32
CA PHE A 19 -1.67 -10.43 -41.71
C PHE A 19 -1.15 -9.09 -41.19
N LEU A 20 -0.13 -9.14 -40.34
CA LEU A 20 0.47 -7.99 -39.72
C LEU A 20 1.84 -7.71 -40.33
N ILE A 21 2.16 -6.43 -40.49
CA ILE A 21 3.49 -5.94 -40.86
C ILE A 21 3.96 -5.02 -39.73
N ASP A 22 5.11 -5.35 -39.12
CA ASP A 22 5.66 -4.65 -37.96
C ASP A 22 4.60 -4.42 -36.83
N GLY A 23 3.76 -5.45 -36.59
CA GLY A 23 2.73 -5.43 -35.54
C GLY A 23 1.41 -4.76 -35.93
N THR A 24 1.31 -4.14 -37.12
CA THR A 24 0.09 -3.47 -37.58
C THR A 24 -0.70 -4.39 -38.52
N PRO A 25 -2.00 -4.67 -38.26
CA PRO A 25 -2.84 -5.42 -39.17
C PRO A 25 -3.04 -4.67 -40.49
N VAL A 26 -2.75 -5.34 -41.62
CA VAL A 26 -2.89 -4.75 -42.96
C VAL A 26 -3.91 -5.46 -43.84
N ALA A 27 -4.27 -6.69 -43.48
CA ALA A 27 -5.29 -7.48 -44.19
C ALA A 27 -5.81 -8.60 -43.31
N GLN A 28 -7.06 -9.04 -43.57
CA GLN A 28 -7.75 -10.08 -42.81
C GLN A 28 -8.31 -11.18 -43.73
N SER A 29 -8.48 -12.37 -43.16
CA SER A 29 -9.10 -13.51 -43.85
C SER A 29 -10.62 -13.52 -43.75
N PRO A 30 -11.31 -14.32 -44.58
CA PRO A 30 -12.66 -14.79 -44.26
C PRO A 30 -12.67 -15.60 -42.93
N VAL A 31 -13.91 -15.85 -42.43
CA VAL A 31 -14.13 -16.70 -41.25
C VAL A 31 -14.11 -18.18 -41.65
N PHE A 32 -13.50 -19.02 -40.81
CA PHE A 32 -13.39 -20.47 -40.99
C PHE A 32 -14.03 -21.20 -39.80
N GLU A 33 -14.75 -22.28 -40.07
CA GLU A 33 -15.37 -23.10 -39.01
C GLU A 33 -14.38 -23.91 -38.17
N LYS A 34 -13.16 -24.15 -38.69
CA LYS A 34 -12.14 -25.00 -38.05
C LYS A 34 -10.76 -24.37 -38.15
N GLU A 35 -9.96 -24.55 -37.12
CA GLU A 35 -8.56 -24.07 -37.06
C GLU A 35 -7.73 -24.58 -38.25
N ASP A 36 -7.83 -25.87 -38.58
CA ASP A 36 -7.09 -26.45 -39.71
C ASP A 36 -7.45 -25.82 -41.06
N ALA A 37 -8.71 -25.38 -41.24
CA ALA A 37 -9.15 -24.66 -42.44
C ALA A 37 -8.52 -23.25 -42.47
N CYS A 38 -8.51 -22.55 -41.34
CA CYS A 38 -7.83 -21.27 -41.17
C CYS A 38 -6.34 -21.37 -41.46
N ARG A 39 -5.64 -22.37 -40.91
CA ARG A 39 -4.22 -22.62 -41.16
C ARG A 39 -3.92 -22.94 -42.63
N ARG A 40 -4.83 -23.65 -43.34
CA ARG A 40 -4.75 -23.85 -44.82
C ARG A 40 -4.93 -22.52 -45.55
N GLY A 41 -5.81 -21.63 -45.09
CA GLY A 41 -5.95 -20.27 -45.59
C GLY A 41 -4.62 -19.48 -45.53
N VAL A 42 -3.94 -19.50 -44.40
CA VAL A 42 -2.60 -18.87 -44.28
C VAL A 42 -1.62 -19.45 -45.29
N LYS A 43 -1.56 -20.78 -45.45
CA LYS A 43 -0.67 -21.43 -46.45
C LYS A 43 -1.03 -21.01 -47.88
N ALA A 44 -2.36 -20.82 -48.17
CA ALA A 44 -2.81 -20.36 -49.47
C ALA A 44 -2.37 -18.90 -49.74
N VAL A 45 -2.44 -18.02 -48.76
CA VAL A 45 -1.90 -16.65 -48.88
C VAL A 45 -0.41 -16.68 -49.13
N LYS A 46 0.38 -17.44 -48.35
CA LYS A 46 1.81 -17.57 -48.57
C LYS A 46 2.14 -17.97 -49.99
N LYS A 47 1.44 -18.99 -50.53
CA LYS A 47 1.63 -19.49 -51.87
C LYS A 47 1.28 -18.47 -52.96
N ASN A 48 0.28 -17.63 -52.71
CA ASN A 48 -0.29 -16.72 -53.72
C ASN A 48 0.00 -15.24 -53.46
N SER A 49 0.86 -14.91 -52.51
CA SER A 49 1.19 -13.54 -52.07
C SER A 49 1.79 -12.64 -53.18
N ARG A 50 2.34 -13.21 -54.23
CA ARG A 50 2.99 -12.50 -55.35
C ARG A 50 2.22 -12.67 -56.66
N MET A 51 0.91 -12.76 -56.63
CA MET A 51 0.10 -12.87 -57.81
C MET A 51 -0.07 -11.53 -58.56
N LYS A 52 -0.44 -11.61 -59.81
CA LYS A 52 -0.79 -10.44 -60.66
C LYS A 52 -1.90 -9.62 -60.02
N VAL A 53 -1.80 -8.31 -60.20
CA VAL A 53 -2.83 -7.36 -59.74
C VAL A 53 -3.72 -6.99 -60.92
N GLN A 54 -5.05 -7.02 -60.69
CA GLN A 54 -6.05 -6.40 -61.53
C GLN A 54 -6.49 -5.11 -60.85
N ASN A 55 -6.26 -3.99 -61.51
CA ASN A 55 -6.52 -2.66 -60.93
C ASN A 55 -7.76 -2.06 -61.60
N ALA A 56 -8.87 -2.03 -60.88
CA ALA A 56 -10.12 -1.47 -61.38
C ALA A 56 -10.09 0.06 -61.56
N PHE A 57 -9.24 0.78 -60.83
CA PHE A 57 -9.04 2.22 -61.02
C PHE A 57 -8.40 2.53 -62.38
N ALA A 58 -7.46 1.67 -62.82
CA ALA A 58 -6.80 1.82 -64.09
C ALA A 58 -7.59 1.25 -65.29
N GLY A 59 -8.76 0.65 -65.05
CA GLY A 59 -9.56 0.02 -66.07
C GLY A 59 -8.95 -1.25 -66.67
N ASP A 60 -8.14 -1.98 -65.88
CA ASP A 60 -7.49 -3.21 -66.29
C ASP A 60 -8.52 -4.24 -66.83
N GLU A 61 -8.14 -4.96 -67.91
CA GLU A 61 -8.88 -6.12 -68.37
C GLU A 61 -8.97 -7.21 -67.27
N GLU A 62 -10.03 -8.02 -67.29
CA GLU A 62 -10.25 -9.07 -66.33
C GLU A 62 -9.12 -10.14 -66.40
N LYS A 63 -8.40 -10.31 -65.27
CA LYS A 63 -7.33 -11.28 -65.13
C LYS A 63 -7.85 -12.57 -64.50
N THR A 64 -7.38 -13.72 -64.96
CA THR A 64 -7.73 -15.02 -64.41
C THR A 64 -7.15 -15.21 -62.99
N ASN A 65 -7.87 -15.92 -62.13
CA ASN A 65 -7.40 -16.28 -60.78
C ASN A 65 -6.23 -17.27 -60.83
N PRO A 66 -5.32 -17.27 -59.80
CA PRO A 66 -5.34 -16.41 -58.65
C PRO A 66 -4.82 -15.00 -58.98
N LYS A 67 -5.45 -13.97 -58.37
CA LYS A 67 -5.11 -12.55 -58.59
C LYS A 67 -5.39 -11.71 -57.37
N TYR A 68 -4.78 -10.54 -57.30
CA TYR A 68 -5.31 -9.40 -56.48
C TYR A 68 -6.28 -8.61 -57.35
N LEU A 69 -7.40 -8.20 -56.75
CA LEU A 69 -8.29 -7.18 -57.29
C LEU A 69 -8.17 -5.94 -56.41
N VAL A 70 -7.88 -4.79 -57.00
CA VAL A 70 -7.92 -3.48 -56.34
C VAL A 70 -9.07 -2.70 -56.91
N GLU A 71 -9.99 -2.26 -56.07
CA GLU A 71 -11.24 -1.59 -56.46
C GLU A 71 -11.55 -0.42 -55.52
N PRO A 72 -12.34 0.59 -55.99
CA PRO A 72 -12.83 1.65 -55.15
C PRO A 72 -13.65 1.14 -53.96
N ALA A 73 -13.48 1.76 -52.80
CA ALA A 73 -14.26 1.53 -51.57
C ALA A 73 -14.76 2.86 -51.01
N GLU A 74 -15.72 2.82 -50.12
CA GLU A 74 -16.43 3.97 -49.57
C GLU A 74 -15.46 5.04 -48.96
N ASN A 75 -14.34 4.57 -48.39
CA ASN A 75 -13.31 5.43 -47.80
C ASN A 75 -11.91 5.06 -48.33
N GLY A 76 -11.72 5.05 -49.66
CA GLY A 76 -10.41 4.76 -50.26
C GLY A 76 -10.41 3.61 -51.24
N ALA A 77 -9.50 2.66 -51.10
CA ALA A 77 -9.37 1.49 -51.95
C ALA A 77 -9.46 0.21 -51.13
N ARG A 78 -10.08 -0.83 -51.70
CA ARG A 78 -10.09 -2.20 -51.17
C ARG A 78 -9.27 -3.09 -52.09
N PHE A 79 -8.48 -3.98 -51.51
CA PHE A 79 -7.81 -5.04 -52.25
C PHE A 79 -8.21 -6.43 -51.73
N THR A 80 -8.37 -7.38 -52.64
CA THR A 80 -8.72 -8.76 -52.29
C THR A 80 -7.87 -9.74 -53.08
N LEU A 81 -7.25 -10.71 -52.40
CA LEU A 81 -6.56 -11.82 -53.01
C LEU A 81 -7.55 -12.98 -53.25
N PHE A 82 -7.80 -13.32 -54.49
CA PHE A 82 -8.63 -14.46 -54.90
C PHE A 82 -7.76 -15.68 -55.17
N LEU A 83 -8.21 -16.85 -54.74
CA LEU A 83 -7.63 -18.16 -55.05
C LEU A 83 -7.99 -18.62 -56.46
N GLN A 84 -7.39 -19.72 -56.89
CA GLN A 84 -7.70 -20.37 -58.18
C GLN A 84 -9.22 -20.73 -58.31
N THR A 85 -9.86 -21.03 -57.18
CA THR A 85 -11.29 -21.34 -57.09
C THR A 85 -12.21 -20.13 -57.27
N GLY A 86 -11.67 -18.90 -57.23
CA GLY A 86 -12.42 -17.65 -57.22
C GLY A 86 -12.86 -17.20 -55.82
N GLU A 87 -12.50 -17.93 -54.78
CA GLU A 87 -12.83 -17.56 -53.40
C GLU A 87 -11.83 -16.52 -52.86
N PRO A 88 -12.28 -15.53 -52.11
CA PRO A 88 -11.39 -14.59 -51.42
C PRO A 88 -10.68 -15.30 -50.29
N CYS A 89 -9.37 -15.03 -50.09
CA CYS A 89 -8.59 -15.58 -48.99
C CYS A 89 -7.90 -14.53 -48.13
N LEU A 90 -7.79 -13.30 -48.62
CA LEU A 90 -7.22 -12.17 -47.87
C LEU A 90 -7.83 -10.87 -48.42
N THR A 91 -8.30 -9.98 -47.56
CA THR A 91 -8.89 -8.68 -47.93
C THR A 91 -8.32 -7.60 -47.03
N GLY A 92 -8.04 -6.42 -47.57
CA GLY A 92 -7.62 -5.23 -46.82
C GLY A 92 -8.18 -3.96 -47.45
N THR A 93 -8.07 -2.86 -46.72
CA THR A 93 -8.43 -1.50 -47.16
C THR A 93 -7.24 -0.58 -47.04
N ALA A 94 -7.18 0.46 -47.86
CA ALA A 94 -6.13 1.47 -47.84
C ALA A 94 -6.73 2.85 -48.13
N ALA A 95 -6.01 3.90 -47.81
CA ALA A 95 -6.50 5.28 -48.00
C ALA A 95 -6.78 5.64 -49.45
N ASP A 96 -6.02 5.05 -50.37
CA ASP A 96 -6.16 5.26 -51.81
C ASP A 96 -5.60 4.06 -52.59
N GLU A 97 -5.68 4.14 -53.92
CA GLU A 97 -5.14 3.14 -54.86
C GLU A 97 -3.64 2.88 -54.66
N ALA A 98 -2.85 3.93 -54.54
CA ALA A 98 -1.39 3.82 -54.42
C ALA A 98 -1.01 3.12 -53.12
N ALA A 99 -1.68 3.44 -52.02
CA ALA A 99 -1.51 2.79 -50.74
C ALA A 99 -1.90 1.30 -50.79
N ALA A 100 -3.01 0.94 -51.48
CA ALA A 100 -3.40 -0.44 -51.65
C ALA A 100 -2.37 -1.26 -52.43
N LEU A 101 -1.83 -0.71 -53.52
CA LEU A 101 -0.75 -1.36 -54.30
C LEU A 101 0.52 -1.54 -53.47
N ALA A 102 0.91 -0.53 -52.65
CA ALA A 102 2.05 -0.61 -51.77
C ALA A 102 1.90 -1.71 -50.68
N VAL A 103 0.70 -1.86 -50.09
CA VAL A 103 0.40 -2.94 -49.14
C VAL A 103 0.47 -4.30 -49.82
N ILE A 104 -0.07 -4.47 -51.02
CA ILE A 104 0.03 -5.73 -51.81
C ILE A 104 1.51 -6.10 -52.05
N GLU A 105 2.36 -5.14 -52.40
CA GLU A 105 3.80 -5.36 -52.57
C GLU A 105 4.46 -5.79 -51.27
N GLN A 106 4.14 -5.17 -50.17
CA GLN A 106 4.64 -5.54 -48.84
C GLN A 106 4.16 -6.94 -48.44
N ILE A 107 2.91 -7.32 -48.70
CA ILE A 107 2.44 -8.69 -48.49
C ILE A 107 3.27 -9.66 -49.32
N GLY A 108 3.48 -9.37 -50.60
CA GLY A 108 4.28 -10.19 -51.52
C GLY A 108 5.71 -10.43 -51.02
N ASN A 109 6.31 -9.42 -50.42
CA ASN A 109 7.70 -9.48 -49.92
C ASN A 109 7.80 -10.19 -48.56
N ASN A 110 6.80 -10.14 -47.71
CA ASN A 110 6.88 -10.61 -46.32
C ASN A 110 6.10 -11.91 -46.03
N ALA A 111 5.05 -12.24 -46.76
CA ALA A 111 4.15 -13.34 -46.41
C ALA A 111 4.84 -14.72 -46.36
N ASN A 112 5.78 -14.99 -47.24
CA ASN A 112 6.46 -16.30 -47.29
C ASN A 112 7.30 -16.57 -46.05
N ALA A 113 8.02 -15.56 -45.54
CA ALA A 113 8.86 -15.66 -44.35
C ALA A 113 8.06 -15.44 -43.03
N ALA A 114 6.82 -14.97 -43.15
CA ALA A 114 6.00 -14.62 -41.98
C ALA A 114 5.74 -15.84 -41.08
N GLN A 115 5.89 -15.64 -39.78
CA GLN A 115 5.51 -16.62 -38.76
C GLN A 115 4.00 -16.70 -38.64
N MET A 116 3.50 -17.87 -38.23
CA MET A 116 2.08 -18.10 -37.93
C MET A 116 1.94 -18.36 -36.43
N ALA A 117 1.17 -17.55 -35.74
CA ALA A 117 0.88 -17.70 -34.33
C ALA A 117 -0.64 -17.61 -34.08
N MET A 118 -1.10 -18.24 -33.01
CA MET A 118 -2.44 -17.92 -32.49
C MET A 118 -2.38 -16.56 -31.81
N ALA A 119 -3.38 -15.71 -32.02
CA ALA A 119 -3.55 -14.53 -31.20
C ALA A 119 -3.78 -14.97 -29.76
N GLU A 120 -3.10 -14.32 -28.80
CA GLU A 120 -3.51 -14.44 -27.41
C GLU A 120 -4.85 -13.71 -27.27
N VAL A 121 -5.92 -14.47 -27.04
CA VAL A 121 -7.22 -13.89 -26.72
C VAL A 121 -7.13 -13.37 -25.30
N VAL A 122 -6.87 -12.08 -25.14
CA VAL A 122 -6.98 -11.41 -23.85
C VAL A 122 -8.46 -11.24 -23.53
N LEU A 123 -8.99 -12.17 -22.73
CA LEU A 123 -10.37 -12.06 -22.22
C LEU A 123 -10.43 -10.90 -21.22
N SER A 124 -11.47 -10.11 -21.31
CA SER A 124 -11.77 -9.08 -20.31
C SER A 124 -12.03 -9.70 -18.93
N GLU A 125 -11.87 -8.91 -17.88
CA GLU A 125 -12.14 -9.35 -16.49
C GLU A 125 -13.58 -9.87 -16.33
N ASN A 126 -14.55 -9.24 -17.02
CA ASN A 126 -15.96 -9.66 -17.03
C ASN A 126 -16.17 -11.02 -17.71
N GLU A 127 -15.51 -11.29 -18.81
CA GLU A 127 -15.58 -12.58 -19.49
C GLU A 127 -14.95 -13.68 -18.65
N LEU A 128 -13.79 -13.43 -18.04
CA LEU A 128 -13.14 -14.36 -17.11
C LEU A 128 -14.03 -14.63 -15.90
N ARG A 129 -14.66 -13.59 -15.35
CA ARG A 129 -15.62 -13.73 -14.25
C ARG A 129 -16.81 -14.62 -14.64
N GLN A 130 -17.38 -14.41 -15.82
CA GLN A 130 -18.49 -15.22 -16.31
C GLN A 130 -18.11 -16.70 -16.49
N ILE A 131 -16.94 -16.98 -17.04
CA ILE A 131 -16.42 -18.35 -17.16
C ILE A 131 -16.30 -19.00 -15.77
N ARG A 132 -15.81 -18.28 -14.77
CA ARG A 132 -15.66 -18.80 -13.41
C ARG A 132 -17.01 -19.00 -12.70
N LEU A 133 -17.99 -18.13 -12.96
CA LEU A 133 -19.38 -18.30 -12.50
C LEU A 133 -20.01 -19.56 -13.08
N ASN A 134 -19.83 -19.82 -14.37
CA ASN A 134 -20.34 -21.05 -15.01
C ASN A 134 -19.69 -22.31 -14.41
N LYS A 135 -18.40 -22.25 -14.08
CA LYS A 135 -17.71 -23.36 -13.37
C LYS A 135 -18.26 -23.57 -11.96
N LEU A 136 -18.55 -22.48 -11.23
CA LEU A 136 -19.17 -22.55 -9.91
C LEU A 136 -20.56 -23.16 -9.99
N GLN A 137 -21.39 -22.72 -10.92
CA GLN A 137 -22.73 -23.28 -11.14
C GLN A 137 -22.66 -24.80 -11.40
N ALA A 138 -21.75 -25.23 -12.26
CA ALA A 138 -21.56 -26.65 -12.52
C ALA A 138 -21.15 -27.47 -11.28
N LEU A 139 -20.35 -26.88 -10.37
CA LEU A 139 -20.03 -27.50 -9.08
C LEU A 139 -21.24 -27.57 -8.17
N GLN A 140 -22.08 -26.53 -8.13
CA GLN A 140 -23.31 -26.49 -7.34
C GLN A 140 -24.31 -27.53 -7.81
N GLU A 141 -24.53 -27.63 -9.13
CA GLU A 141 -25.40 -28.64 -9.74
C GLU A 141 -24.92 -30.07 -9.48
N ALA A 142 -23.60 -30.27 -9.36
CA ALA A 142 -22.99 -31.55 -8.98
C ALA A 142 -23.02 -31.84 -7.46
N GLY A 143 -23.59 -30.97 -6.63
CA GLY A 143 -23.59 -31.10 -5.16
C GLY A 143 -22.20 -30.90 -4.52
N GLN A 144 -21.28 -30.23 -5.22
CA GLN A 144 -19.90 -29.96 -4.81
C GLN A 144 -19.66 -28.47 -4.57
N ASP A 145 -20.66 -27.74 -4.07
CA ASP A 145 -20.55 -26.30 -3.83
C ASP A 145 -19.49 -26.01 -2.77
N PRO A 146 -18.36 -25.36 -3.12
CA PRO A 146 -17.30 -25.05 -2.18
C PRO A 146 -17.75 -24.05 -1.11
N PHE A 147 -18.76 -23.22 -1.38
CA PHE A 147 -19.26 -22.24 -0.42
C PHE A 147 -20.14 -22.82 0.69
N GLN A 148 -20.51 -24.11 0.61
CA GLN A 148 -21.16 -24.84 1.70
C GLN A 148 -20.17 -25.39 2.74
N ILE A 149 -18.85 -25.28 2.46
CA ILE A 149 -17.82 -25.78 3.38
C ILE A 149 -17.60 -24.73 4.47
N THR A 150 -17.91 -25.08 5.72
CA THR A 150 -17.80 -24.21 6.88
C THR A 150 -16.49 -24.37 7.66
N LYS A 151 -15.79 -25.50 7.46
CA LYS A 151 -14.53 -25.83 8.15
C LYS A 151 -13.61 -26.61 7.23
N ALA A 152 -12.32 -26.28 7.28
CA ALA A 152 -11.23 -27.07 6.70
C ALA A 152 -10.29 -27.52 7.82
N GLU A 153 -9.68 -28.69 7.64
CA GLU A 153 -8.66 -29.20 8.55
C GLU A 153 -7.28 -28.86 8.00
N GLN A 154 -6.45 -28.27 8.85
CA GLN A 154 -5.07 -27.94 8.52
C GLN A 154 -4.18 -28.43 9.66
N THR A 155 -3.17 -29.26 9.35
CA THR A 155 -2.24 -29.77 10.35
C THR A 155 -0.99 -28.92 10.45
N HIS A 156 -0.53 -28.35 9.34
CA HIS A 156 0.72 -27.58 9.24
C HIS A 156 0.55 -26.36 8.34
N HIS A 157 1.42 -25.37 8.52
CA HIS A 157 1.67 -24.32 7.57
C HIS A 157 2.89 -24.61 6.69
N THR A 158 3.01 -23.94 5.55
CA THR A 158 4.07 -24.19 4.57
C THR A 158 5.48 -23.98 5.13
N ALA A 159 5.69 -22.97 6.00
CA ALA A 159 6.98 -22.74 6.64
C ALA A 159 7.34 -23.84 7.65
N GLU A 160 6.36 -24.36 8.40
CA GLU A 160 6.56 -25.45 9.35
C GLU A 160 7.04 -26.71 8.63
N VAL A 161 6.39 -27.07 7.51
CA VAL A 161 6.80 -28.21 6.69
C VAL A 161 8.23 -28.06 6.14
N ARG A 162 8.65 -26.82 5.80
CA ARG A 162 10.02 -26.57 5.34
C ARG A 162 11.03 -26.65 6.47
N ALA A 163 10.70 -26.11 7.63
CA ALA A 163 11.57 -26.09 8.82
C ALA A 163 11.80 -27.50 9.37
N ASP A 164 10.75 -28.31 9.44
CA ASP A 164 10.76 -29.64 10.05
C ASP A 164 10.84 -30.76 9.00
N PHE A 165 11.39 -30.49 7.82
CA PHE A 165 11.41 -31.45 6.70
C PHE A 165 11.92 -32.83 7.08
N ASP A 166 13.03 -32.90 7.80
CA ASP A 166 13.67 -34.19 8.16
C ASP A 166 12.77 -35.07 9.05
N ALA A 167 11.93 -34.44 9.88
CA ALA A 167 10.97 -35.15 10.71
C ALA A 167 9.66 -35.49 9.97
N LEU A 168 9.31 -34.69 8.96
CA LEU A 168 8.07 -34.81 8.21
C LEU A 168 8.22 -35.55 6.89
N GLU A 169 9.44 -35.88 6.46
CA GLU A 169 9.64 -36.60 5.20
C GLU A 169 8.87 -37.95 5.21
N ASN A 170 8.12 -38.20 4.12
CA ASN A 170 7.22 -39.34 3.96
C ASN A 170 6.04 -39.41 4.97
N THR A 171 5.78 -38.37 5.75
CA THR A 171 4.60 -38.24 6.60
C THR A 171 3.50 -37.44 5.93
N ASP A 172 2.24 -37.79 6.25
CA ASP A 172 1.10 -37.05 5.69
C ASP A 172 0.88 -35.73 6.45
N VAL A 173 0.72 -34.67 5.68
CA VAL A 173 0.35 -33.34 6.15
C VAL A 173 -0.88 -32.84 5.41
N THR A 174 -1.67 -32.00 6.07
CA THR A 174 -2.78 -31.30 5.44
C THR A 174 -2.51 -29.81 5.43
N LEU A 175 -2.44 -29.22 4.22
CA LEU A 175 -2.23 -27.80 3.99
C LEU A 175 -3.48 -27.16 3.38
N CYS A 176 -3.74 -25.92 3.75
CA CYS A 176 -4.78 -25.09 3.13
C CYS A 176 -4.15 -23.81 2.59
N GLY A 177 -4.53 -23.40 1.38
CA GLY A 177 -3.97 -22.19 0.82
C GLY A 177 -4.55 -21.84 -0.56
N ARG A 178 -4.02 -20.76 -1.12
CA ARG A 178 -4.40 -20.23 -2.43
C ARG A 178 -3.53 -20.80 -3.52
N MET A 179 -4.15 -21.21 -4.62
CA MET A 179 -3.45 -21.60 -5.85
C MET A 179 -2.84 -20.37 -6.53
N MET A 180 -1.52 -20.29 -6.53
CA MET A 180 -0.79 -19.16 -7.12
C MET A 180 -0.23 -19.46 -8.51
N SER A 181 0.02 -20.73 -8.83
CA SER A 181 0.45 -21.16 -10.16
C SER A 181 0.07 -22.61 -10.40
N ARG A 182 0.02 -22.99 -11.68
CA ARG A 182 -0.15 -24.38 -12.10
C ARG A 182 0.64 -24.67 -13.36
N ARG A 183 1.42 -25.74 -13.35
CA ARG A 183 2.14 -26.28 -14.51
C ARG A 183 1.57 -27.65 -14.85
N ASP A 184 0.86 -27.73 -15.97
CA ASP A 184 0.26 -28.98 -16.47
C ASP A 184 1.28 -29.81 -17.24
N MET A 185 1.48 -31.04 -16.80
CA MET A 185 2.37 -32.05 -17.42
C MET A 185 1.57 -33.27 -17.95
N GLY A 186 0.33 -33.05 -18.33
CA GLY A 186 -0.59 -34.10 -18.82
C GLY A 186 -1.24 -34.90 -17.71
N LYS A 187 -0.64 -36.00 -17.26
CA LYS A 187 -1.16 -36.83 -16.15
C LYS A 187 -0.65 -36.43 -14.76
N ALA A 188 0.13 -35.36 -14.70
CA ALA A 188 0.62 -34.75 -13.48
C ALA A 188 0.57 -33.23 -13.56
N ASN A 189 0.48 -32.58 -12.41
CA ASN A 189 0.54 -31.13 -12.29
C ASN A 189 1.45 -30.73 -11.13
N PHE A 190 2.16 -29.61 -11.28
CA PHE A 190 2.79 -28.91 -10.18
C PHE A 190 2.03 -27.62 -9.91
N VAL A 191 1.68 -27.40 -8.66
CA VAL A 191 0.89 -26.25 -8.19
C VAL A 191 1.62 -25.57 -7.06
N ASP A 192 1.67 -24.24 -7.06
CA ASP A 192 2.13 -23.49 -5.90
C ASP A 192 0.93 -23.15 -5.03
N LEU A 193 0.90 -23.70 -3.82
CA LEU A 193 -0.01 -23.33 -2.76
C LEU A 193 0.64 -22.23 -1.91
N SER A 194 -0.06 -21.12 -1.67
CA SER A 194 0.36 -20.04 -0.77
C SER A 194 -0.55 -19.96 0.43
N ASP A 195 0.03 -20.01 1.62
CA ASP A 195 -0.65 -19.75 2.89
C ASP A 195 -0.11 -18.47 3.55
N ARG A 196 -0.40 -18.26 4.84
CA ARG A 196 0.07 -17.08 5.59
C ARG A 196 1.58 -17.06 5.82
N THR A 197 2.26 -18.21 5.78
CA THR A 197 3.67 -18.38 6.15
C THR A 197 4.58 -18.50 4.93
N GLY A 198 4.03 -18.74 3.73
CA GLY A 198 4.84 -18.84 2.53
C GLY A 198 4.19 -19.64 1.41
N ARG A 199 5.02 -20.28 0.61
CA ARG A 199 4.59 -21.08 -0.54
C ARG A 199 5.14 -22.49 -0.46
N MET A 200 4.34 -23.48 -0.91
CA MET A 200 4.70 -24.87 -1.01
C MET A 200 4.34 -25.41 -2.39
N GLN A 201 5.26 -26.15 -3.01
CA GLN A 201 4.95 -26.87 -4.23
C GLN A 201 4.12 -28.12 -3.90
N ILE A 202 3.02 -28.29 -4.61
CA ILE A 202 2.15 -29.46 -4.52
C ILE A 202 2.28 -30.26 -5.82
N TYR A 203 2.63 -31.52 -5.71
CA TYR A 203 2.67 -32.45 -6.83
C TYR A 203 1.38 -33.27 -6.86
N VAL A 204 0.60 -33.10 -7.93
CA VAL A 204 -0.69 -33.77 -8.12
C VAL A 204 -0.57 -34.74 -9.28
N ARG A 205 -0.74 -36.03 -9.05
CA ARG A 205 -0.67 -37.07 -10.08
C ARG A 205 -2.00 -37.81 -10.17
N MET A 206 -2.50 -38.01 -11.39
CA MET A 206 -3.80 -38.62 -11.66
C MET A 206 -3.98 -39.99 -11.00
N ASN A 207 -2.91 -40.80 -10.99
CA ASN A 207 -2.96 -42.15 -10.43
C ASN A 207 -3.08 -42.19 -8.89
N ASP A 208 -2.71 -41.10 -8.21
CA ASP A 208 -2.65 -41.04 -6.75
C ASP A 208 -3.92 -40.39 -6.16
N VAL A 209 -4.45 -39.36 -6.83
CA VAL A 209 -5.70 -38.68 -6.41
C VAL A 209 -6.96 -39.28 -7.04
N GLY A 210 -6.83 -40.14 -8.03
CA GLY A 210 -7.93 -40.69 -8.82
C GLY A 210 -8.32 -39.83 -10.02
N GLU A 211 -8.84 -40.47 -11.07
CA GLU A 211 -9.13 -39.82 -12.36
C GLU A 211 -10.20 -38.72 -12.25
N ASP A 212 -11.27 -38.96 -11.50
CA ASP A 212 -12.38 -38.00 -11.36
C ASP A 212 -11.95 -36.75 -10.59
N VAL A 213 -11.22 -36.93 -9.47
CA VAL A 213 -10.66 -35.81 -8.68
C VAL A 213 -9.66 -35.02 -9.53
N PHE A 214 -8.81 -35.70 -10.29
CA PHE A 214 -7.83 -35.03 -11.16
C PHE A 214 -8.52 -34.23 -12.29
N ARG A 215 -9.58 -34.77 -12.90
CA ARG A 215 -10.37 -34.05 -13.92
C ARG A 215 -11.08 -32.83 -13.33
N ALA A 216 -11.63 -32.93 -12.13
CA ALA A 216 -12.24 -31.81 -11.41
C ALA A 216 -11.18 -30.74 -11.08
N PHE A 217 -10.02 -31.15 -10.56
CA PHE A 217 -8.91 -30.27 -10.25
C PHE A 217 -8.40 -29.50 -11.47
N LYS A 218 -8.34 -30.12 -12.65
CA LYS A 218 -7.96 -29.41 -13.89
C LYS A 218 -8.87 -28.25 -14.25
N LYS A 219 -10.12 -28.22 -13.77
CA LYS A 219 -11.06 -27.11 -13.99
C LYS A 219 -10.93 -25.96 -12.99
N TRP A 220 -10.16 -26.16 -11.90
CA TRP A 220 -9.91 -25.10 -10.94
C TRP A 220 -9.09 -23.97 -11.57
N ASP A 221 -9.17 -22.80 -10.99
CA ASP A 221 -8.50 -21.60 -11.51
C ASP A 221 -7.42 -21.10 -10.53
N ILE A 222 -6.43 -20.39 -11.07
CA ILE A 222 -5.48 -19.65 -10.24
C ILE A 222 -6.28 -18.63 -9.42
N GLY A 223 -5.98 -18.58 -8.12
CA GLY A 223 -6.71 -17.81 -7.13
C GLY A 223 -7.67 -18.64 -6.26
N ASP A 224 -8.07 -19.84 -6.68
CA ASP A 224 -8.90 -20.72 -5.88
C ASP A 224 -8.21 -21.11 -4.56
N LEU A 225 -8.99 -21.25 -3.49
CA LEU A 225 -8.50 -21.78 -2.20
C LEU A 225 -8.80 -23.26 -2.12
N PHE A 226 -7.83 -24.04 -1.70
CA PHE A 226 -7.98 -25.49 -1.61
C PHE A 226 -7.22 -26.10 -0.43
N GLN A 227 -7.67 -27.26 -0.03
CA GLN A 227 -6.99 -28.15 0.92
C GLN A 227 -6.33 -29.27 0.15
N VAL A 228 -5.14 -29.64 0.56
CA VAL A 228 -4.40 -30.81 0.09
C VAL A 228 -3.96 -31.64 1.27
N THR A 229 -4.23 -32.96 1.24
CA THR A 229 -3.65 -33.94 2.15
C THR A 229 -2.71 -34.82 1.36
N GLY A 230 -1.49 -35.03 1.85
CA GLY A 230 -0.49 -35.81 1.18
C GLY A 230 0.83 -35.86 1.94
N PHE A 231 1.79 -36.67 1.46
CA PHE A 231 3.07 -36.83 2.12
C PHE A 231 4.11 -35.83 1.65
N VAL A 232 4.95 -35.42 2.59
CA VAL A 232 6.08 -34.51 2.33
C VAL A 232 7.21 -35.28 1.64
N PHE A 233 7.81 -34.69 0.61
CA PHE A 233 8.94 -35.29 -0.10
C PHE A 233 9.84 -34.23 -0.73
N LYS A 234 11.03 -34.64 -1.12
CA LYS A 234 11.96 -33.79 -1.88
C LYS A 234 12.00 -34.23 -3.35
N THR A 235 11.79 -33.30 -4.27
CA THR A 235 11.88 -33.58 -5.71
C THR A 235 13.33 -33.89 -6.13
N ARG A 236 13.52 -34.42 -7.35
CA ARG A 236 14.86 -34.68 -7.88
C ARG A 236 15.74 -33.44 -8.00
N THR A 237 15.12 -32.27 -8.10
CA THR A 237 15.79 -30.96 -8.14
C THR A 237 16.04 -30.34 -6.76
N GLY A 238 15.65 -31.06 -5.68
CA GLY A 238 15.86 -30.61 -4.30
C GLY A 238 14.73 -29.78 -3.71
N GLU A 239 13.61 -29.53 -4.43
CA GLU A 239 12.49 -28.75 -3.90
C GLU A 239 11.64 -29.58 -2.94
N ILE A 240 11.42 -29.06 -1.72
CA ILE A 240 10.51 -29.64 -0.73
C ILE A 240 9.07 -29.43 -1.21
N SER A 241 8.32 -30.52 -1.27
CA SER A 241 6.99 -30.54 -1.89
C SER A 241 6.06 -31.49 -1.13
N VAL A 242 4.75 -31.33 -1.35
CA VAL A 242 3.74 -32.27 -0.87
C VAL A 242 3.18 -33.06 -2.06
N HIS A 243 3.25 -34.39 -1.99
CA HIS A 243 2.64 -35.30 -2.95
C HIS A 243 1.19 -35.54 -2.56
N ALA A 244 0.27 -34.98 -3.34
CA ALA A 244 -1.15 -35.02 -3.04
C ALA A 244 -1.74 -36.44 -3.11
N LYS A 245 -2.48 -36.82 -2.07
CA LYS A 245 -3.36 -37.98 -2.00
C LYS A 245 -4.83 -37.57 -2.10
N GLU A 246 -5.17 -36.44 -1.46
CA GLU A 246 -6.52 -35.89 -1.46
C GLU A 246 -6.49 -34.40 -1.78
N LEU A 247 -7.51 -33.94 -2.50
CA LEU A 247 -7.71 -32.55 -2.86
C LEU A 247 -9.16 -32.14 -2.60
N LYS A 248 -9.35 -30.96 -2.00
CA LYS A 248 -10.67 -30.40 -1.75
C LYS A 248 -10.68 -28.92 -2.08
N LEU A 249 -11.57 -28.51 -2.97
CA LEU A 249 -11.80 -27.08 -3.26
C LEU A 249 -12.55 -26.47 -2.08
N LEU A 250 -12.00 -25.41 -1.48
CA LEU A 250 -12.59 -24.72 -0.33
C LEU A 250 -13.34 -23.47 -0.73
N THR A 251 -12.83 -22.75 -1.75
CA THR A 251 -13.43 -21.50 -2.21
C THR A 251 -13.08 -21.28 -3.68
N LYS A 252 -14.08 -20.91 -4.48
CA LYS A 252 -13.90 -20.52 -5.86
C LYS A 252 -13.59 -19.02 -5.97
N SER A 253 -12.44 -18.68 -6.55
CA SER A 253 -12.10 -17.31 -6.91
C SER A 253 -12.87 -16.90 -8.17
N LEU A 254 -13.77 -15.94 -8.08
CA LEU A 254 -14.59 -15.50 -9.21
C LEU A 254 -13.92 -14.43 -10.07
N LEU A 255 -13.01 -13.66 -9.50
CA LEU A 255 -12.18 -12.70 -10.22
C LEU A 255 -10.75 -13.25 -10.42
N PRO A 256 -10.12 -12.99 -11.57
CA PRO A 256 -8.72 -13.34 -11.76
C PRO A 256 -7.82 -12.53 -10.80
N LEU A 257 -6.70 -13.12 -10.40
CA LEU A 257 -5.64 -12.35 -9.77
C LEU A 257 -4.92 -11.50 -10.83
N PRO A 258 -4.35 -10.34 -10.48
CA PRO A 258 -3.47 -9.59 -11.36
C PRO A 258 -2.33 -10.43 -11.92
N GLU A 259 -1.80 -10.05 -13.09
CA GLU A 259 -0.73 -10.82 -13.74
C GLU A 259 0.53 -10.91 -12.87
N LYS A 260 1.15 -12.09 -12.87
CA LYS A 260 2.20 -12.50 -11.94
C LYS A 260 3.57 -11.83 -12.14
N PHE A 261 3.88 -11.41 -13.37
CA PHE A 261 5.27 -11.13 -13.76
C PHE A 261 5.86 -9.87 -13.15
N HIS A 262 5.03 -8.93 -12.68
CA HIS A 262 5.46 -7.65 -12.12
C HIS A 262 4.85 -7.33 -10.75
N GLY A 263 4.09 -8.27 -10.14
CA GLY A 263 3.29 -7.98 -8.95
C GLY A 263 2.17 -6.97 -9.24
N LEU A 264 1.56 -6.44 -8.20
CA LEU A 264 0.64 -5.31 -8.31
C LEU A 264 1.46 -4.02 -8.18
N GLN A 265 1.78 -3.37 -9.32
CA GLN A 265 2.67 -2.20 -9.37
C GLN A 265 1.94 -0.88 -9.11
N ASP A 266 0.69 -0.77 -9.57
CA ASP A 266 -0.09 0.45 -9.44
C ASP A 266 -0.39 0.77 -7.98
N THR A 267 0.22 1.84 -7.48
CA THR A 267 0.17 2.25 -6.08
C THR A 267 -1.26 2.59 -5.62
N ASP A 268 -2.07 3.22 -6.46
CA ASP A 268 -3.46 3.55 -6.13
C ASP A 268 -4.30 2.29 -5.93
N THR A 269 -4.17 1.33 -6.84
CA THR A 269 -4.83 0.01 -6.72
C THR A 269 -4.34 -0.77 -5.50
N ARG A 270 -3.04 -0.73 -5.17
CA ARG A 270 -2.47 -1.36 -3.97
C ARG A 270 -3.12 -0.86 -2.69
N TYR A 271 -3.31 0.44 -2.56
CA TYR A 271 -3.94 1.02 -1.37
C TYR A 271 -5.44 0.76 -1.31
N ARG A 272 -6.15 0.85 -2.44
CA ARG A 272 -7.61 0.60 -2.51
C ARG A 272 -7.99 -0.86 -2.38
N LYS A 273 -7.19 -1.75 -2.98
CA LYS A 273 -7.42 -3.21 -2.97
C LYS A 273 -6.31 -3.92 -2.18
N ARG A 274 -6.10 -3.50 -0.94
CA ARG A 274 -5.03 -4.02 -0.07
C ARG A 274 -5.02 -5.56 0.02
N TYR A 275 -6.18 -6.20 -0.06
CA TYR A 275 -6.27 -7.66 -0.10
C TYR A 275 -5.58 -8.27 -1.33
N LEU A 276 -5.56 -7.59 -2.48
CA LEU A 276 -4.78 -8.02 -3.64
C LEU A 276 -3.29 -7.77 -3.44
N ASP A 277 -2.93 -6.62 -2.87
CA ASP A 277 -1.56 -6.26 -2.53
C ASP A 277 -0.93 -7.30 -1.59
N LEU A 278 -1.64 -7.71 -0.53
CA LEU A 278 -1.23 -8.76 0.40
C LEU A 278 -1.08 -10.15 -0.25
N ILE A 279 -1.84 -10.45 -1.32
CA ILE A 279 -1.73 -11.71 -2.05
C ILE A 279 -0.55 -11.69 -3.01
N MET A 280 -0.32 -10.56 -3.69
CA MET A 280 0.63 -10.47 -4.80
C MET A 280 2.03 -10.06 -4.35
N ASN A 281 2.15 -9.21 -3.33
CA ASN A 281 3.39 -8.60 -2.84
C ASN A 281 3.73 -9.11 -1.43
N PRO A 282 4.61 -10.10 -1.27
CA PRO A 282 4.95 -10.67 0.05
C PRO A 282 5.53 -9.65 1.03
N ASP A 283 6.32 -8.67 0.53
CA ASP A 283 6.97 -7.64 1.35
C ASP A 283 5.95 -6.77 2.09
N VAL A 284 4.77 -6.54 1.49
CA VAL A 284 3.68 -5.79 2.13
C VAL A 284 3.17 -6.52 3.38
N ARG A 285 3.11 -7.84 3.35
CA ARG A 285 2.74 -8.64 4.52
C ARG A 285 3.76 -8.51 5.64
N ASP A 286 5.05 -8.59 5.31
CA ASP A 286 6.15 -8.41 6.26
C ASP A 286 6.07 -7.05 6.97
N THR A 287 5.78 -5.97 6.23
CA THR A 287 5.55 -4.63 6.81
C THR A 287 4.46 -4.64 7.88
N PHE A 288 3.30 -5.27 7.62
CA PHE A 288 2.20 -5.33 8.59
C PHE A 288 2.46 -6.29 9.75
N GLU A 289 3.20 -7.37 9.54
CA GLU A 289 3.67 -8.27 10.61
C GLU A 289 4.64 -7.54 11.53
N LYS A 290 5.59 -6.77 10.97
CA LYS A 290 6.50 -5.90 11.74
C LYS A 290 5.75 -4.80 12.48
N ARG A 291 4.79 -4.11 11.84
CA ARG A 291 3.94 -3.12 12.52
C ARG A 291 3.24 -3.73 13.75
N SER A 292 2.66 -4.91 13.59
CA SER A 292 2.00 -5.62 14.70
C SER A 292 3.00 -6.01 15.80
N ALA A 293 4.21 -6.41 15.42
CA ALA A 293 5.29 -6.71 16.36
C ALA A 293 5.77 -5.45 17.10
N ILE A 294 5.94 -4.32 16.42
CA ILE A 294 6.31 -3.03 17.03
C ILE A 294 5.34 -2.67 18.15
N ILE A 295 4.03 -2.67 17.87
CA ILE A 295 3.01 -2.33 18.87
C ILE A 295 3.05 -3.31 20.05
N ARG A 296 3.23 -4.60 19.80
CA ARG A 296 3.34 -5.62 20.85
C ARG A 296 4.58 -5.41 21.72
N GLU A 297 5.71 -5.07 21.13
CA GLU A 297 6.95 -4.85 21.89
C GLU A 297 6.92 -3.53 22.68
N ILE A 298 6.25 -2.48 22.17
CA ILE A 298 5.96 -1.27 22.94
C ILE A 298 5.15 -1.62 24.19
N ARG A 299 4.05 -2.38 24.06
CA ARG A 299 3.24 -2.83 25.21
C ARG A 299 4.06 -3.60 26.22
N LYS A 300 4.85 -4.57 25.79
CA LYS A 300 5.72 -5.36 26.70
C LYS A 300 6.72 -4.48 27.44
N PHE A 301 7.29 -3.50 26.75
CA PHE A 301 8.23 -2.56 27.35
C PHE A 301 7.53 -1.73 28.44
N LEU A 302 6.39 -1.13 28.13
CA LEU A 302 5.65 -0.27 29.05
C LEU A 302 5.07 -1.05 30.23
N ASP A 303 4.54 -2.25 30.01
CA ASP A 303 4.09 -3.15 31.08
C ASP A 303 5.25 -3.50 32.03
N GLY A 304 6.44 -3.75 31.47
CA GLY A 304 7.67 -3.99 32.23
C GLY A 304 8.14 -2.79 33.04
N GLU A 305 7.85 -1.56 32.60
CA GLU A 305 8.10 -0.30 33.32
C GLU A 305 6.99 0.03 34.33
N GLY A 306 5.94 -0.79 34.43
CA GLY A 306 4.82 -0.62 35.37
C GLY A 306 3.75 0.37 34.93
N PHE A 307 3.65 0.63 33.63
CA PHE A 307 2.54 1.43 33.08
C PHE A 307 1.27 0.58 32.95
N MET A 308 0.11 1.22 33.12
CA MET A 308 -1.20 0.66 32.88
C MET A 308 -1.73 1.14 31.51
N GLU A 309 -2.08 0.20 30.62
CA GLU A 309 -2.82 0.55 29.39
C GLU A 309 -4.27 0.89 29.75
N VAL A 310 -4.77 2.01 29.24
CA VAL A 310 -6.12 2.49 29.49
C VAL A 310 -6.80 2.87 28.18
N GLU A 311 -8.12 3.03 28.22
CA GLU A 311 -8.94 3.52 27.11
C GLU A 311 -9.72 4.76 27.55
N THR A 312 -9.70 5.81 26.73
CA THR A 312 -10.42 7.04 26.96
C THR A 312 -11.38 7.35 25.81
N PRO A 313 -12.37 8.26 25.97
CA PRO A 313 -13.36 8.50 24.94
C PRO A 313 -12.80 8.98 23.61
N ILE A 314 -13.30 8.41 22.49
CA ILE A 314 -13.04 8.91 21.13
C ILE A 314 -13.96 10.09 20.81
N LEU A 315 -15.24 10.02 21.25
CA LEU A 315 -16.20 11.11 21.12
C LEU A 315 -16.12 12.00 22.36
N VAL A 316 -15.81 13.27 22.16
CA VAL A 316 -15.57 14.24 23.22
C VAL A 316 -16.40 15.50 22.98
N SER A 317 -16.76 16.20 24.05
CA SER A 317 -17.41 17.50 23.94
C SER A 317 -16.43 18.62 23.59
N ASN A 318 -15.19 18.52 24.09
CA ASN A 318 -14.10 19.43 23.78
C ASN A 318 -12.88 18.64 23.27
N ALA A 319 -12.39 18.97 22.08
CA ALA A 319 -11.19 18.40 21.51
C ALA A 319 -10.01 19.34 21.83
N GLY A 320 -9.10 18.89 22.68
CA GLY A 320 -7.93 19.64 23.11
C GLY A 320 -6.69 18.73 23.23
N GLY A 321 -5.55 19.30 23.63
CA GLY A 321 -4.28 18.59 23.78
C GLY A 321 -3.41 18.58 22.50
N ALA A 322 -3.84 19.23 21.44
CA ALA A 322 -3.06 19.44 20.22
C ALA A 322 -3.55 20.69 19.48
N ALA A 323 -2.73 21.24 18.60
CA ALA A 323 -3.14 22.24 17.62
C ALA A 323 -3.61 21.49 16.36
N ALA A 324 -4.92 21.31 16.20
CA ALA A 324 -5.49 20.57 15.07
C ALA A 324 -7.00 20.80 14.96
N ARG A 325 -7.54 20.78 13.74
CA ARG A 325 -8.98 20.87 13.51
C ARG A 325 -9.65 19.50 13.73
N PRO A 326 -10.69 19.40 14.60
CA PRO A 326 -11.42 18.16 14.83
C PRO A 326 -12.41 17.83 13.70
N PHE A 327 -12.78 16.54 13.59
CA PHE A 327 -14.03 16.14 12.93
C PHE A 327 -15.20 16.30 13.88
N GLU A 328 -16.33 16.78 13.38
CA GLU A 328 -17.56 17.00 14.15
C GLU A 328 -18.61 15.95 13.80
N THR A 329 -19.44 15.56 14.76
CA THR A 329 -20.54 14.62 14.58
C THR A 329 -21.69 14.96 15.54
N HIS A 330 -22.90 14.45 15.26
CA HIS A 330 -24.09 14.68 16.07
C HIS A 330 -24.53 13.39 16.77
N PHE A 331 -24.71 13.46 18.09
CA PHE A 331 -25.25 12.37 18.90
C PHE A 331 -26.76 12.46 19.03
N ASN A 332 -27.49 11.75 18.18
CA ASN A 332 -28.94 11.85 18.06
C ASN A 332 -29.72 11.61 19.38
N ALA A 333 -29.27 10.68 20.22
CA ALA A 333 -29.98 10.30 21.44
C ALA A 333 -30.00 11.42 22.50
N LEU A 334 -28.94 12.22 22.59
CA LEU A 334 -28.83 13.36 23.49
C LEU A 334 -29.08 14.69 22.79
N ASN A 335 -29.16 14.69 21.44
CA ASN A 335 -29.27 15.90 20.63
C ASN A 335 -28.10 16.88 20.91
N GLU A 336 -26.88 16.35 20.94
CA GLU A 336 -25.65 17.07 21.24
C GLU A 336 -24.63 16.91 20.12
N ASP A 337 -23.91 17.98 19.82
CA ASP A 337 -22.78 17.93 18.90
C ASP A 337 -21.51 17.51 19.65
N LEU A 338 -20.83 16.50 19.11
CA LEU A 338 -19.59 15.97 19.63
C LEU A 338 -18.47 16.13 18.61
N LYS A 339 -17.26 16.06 19.09
CA LYS A 339 -16.03 16.08 18.27
C LYS A 339 -15.32 14.74 18.39
N MET A 340 -14.59 14.35 17.35
CA MET A 340 -13.65 13.24 17.45
C MET A 340 -12.34 13.77 18.04
N ARG A 341 -11.76 13.04 18.99
CA ARG A 341 -10.52 13.43 19.69
C ARG A 341 -9.36 13.67 18.74
N ILE A 342 -8.58 14.69 18.99
CA ILE A 342 -7.34 15.04 18.26
C ILE A 342 -6.06 14.63 19.00
N SER A 343 -6.19 14.30 20.29
CA SER A 343 -5.14 13.87 21.22
C SER A 343 -5.76 13.03 22.34
N LEU A 344 -4.95 12.37 23.14
CA LEU A 344 -5.33 11.57 24.32
C LEU A 344 -5.07 12.32 25.63
N GLU A 345 -4.33 13.41 25.58
CA GLU A 345 -3.67 14.13 26.65
C GLU A 345 -4.58 14.46 27.83
N LEU A 346 -5.65 15.24 27.63
CA LEU A 346 -6.43 15.82 28.72
C LEU A 346 -7.14 14.75 29.56
N TYR A 347 -7.55 13.63 28.96
CA TYR A 347 -8.13 12.51 29.69
C TYR A 347 -7.09 11.72 30.49
N LEU A 348 -5.91 11.48 29.93
CA LEU A 348 -4.83 10.75 30.61
C LEU A 348 -4.31 11.55 31.80
N LYS A 349 -4.18 12.88 31.71
CA LYS A 349 -3.84 13.76 32.83
C LYS A 349 -4.88 13.70 33.96
N ARG A 350 -6.17 13.61 33.65
CA ARG A 350 -7.22 13.42 34.67
C ARG A 350 -7.05 12.09 35.42
N LEU A 351 -6.55 11.03 34.75
CA LEU A 351 -6.23 9.76 35.42
C LEU A 351 -5.02 9.89 36.36
N ILE A 352 -4.03 10.71 36.01
CA ILE A 352 -2.91 11.05 36.91
C ILE A 352 -3.43 11.77 38.17
N VAL A 353 -4.31 12.75 38.01
CA VAL A 353 -5.00 13.40 39.16
C VAL A 353 -5.74 12.37 40.00
N GLY A 354 -6.36 11.38 39.37
CA GLY A 354 -7.05 10.27 40.03
C GLY A 354 -6.16 9.26 40.74
N GLY A 355 -4.81 9.42 40.65
CA GLY A 355 -3.84 8.58 41.33
C GLY A 355 -3.32 7.38 40.51
N LEU A 356 -3.64 7.29 39.22
CA LEU A 356 -3.01 6.32 38.31
C LEU A 356 -1.66 6.89 37.87
N GLU A 357 -0.59 6.57 38.62
CA GLU A 357 0.70 7.24 38.49
C GLU A 357 1.44 6.99 37.17
N ARG A 358 1.11 5.91 36.45
CA ARG A 358 1.71 5.56 35.15
C ARG A 358 0.65 5.00 34.23
N VAL A 359 0.26 5.75 33.22
CA VAL A 359 -0.78 5.37 32.28
C VAL A 359 -0.31 5.58 30.83
N TYR A 360 -0.78 4.74 29.93
CA TYR A 360 -0.63 4.96 28.50
C TYR A 360 -1.86 4.50 27.73
N GLU A 361 -2.08 5.08 26.57
CA GLU A 361 -3.08 4.64 25.61
C GLU A 361 -2.46 4.60 24.20
N ILE A 362 -2.70 3.51 23.47
CA ILE A 362 -2.41 3.42 22.03
C ILE A 362 -3.74 3.49 21.31
N GLY A 363 -4.04 4.61 20.69
CA GLY A 363 -5.36 4.86 20.12
C GLY A 363 -5.34 5.61 18.79
N ARG A 364 -6.50 5.60 18.12
CA ARG A 364 -6.74 6.47 16.97
C ARG A 364 -7.07 7.87 17.42
N VAL A 365 -6.46 8.83 16.75
CA VAL A 365 -6.81 10.26 16.82
C VAL A 365 -7.16 10.74 15.41
N PHE A 366 -7.92 11.84 15.35
CA PHE A 366 -8.58 12.29 14.13
C PHE A 366 -8.32 13.78 13.93
N ARG A 367 -7.64 14.15 12.85
CA ARG A 367 -7.34 15.55 12.51
C ARG A 367 -7.86 15.84 11.11
N ASN A 368 -8.76 16.82 11.00
CA ASN A 368 -9.40 17.22 9.75
C ASN A 368 -8.50 18.18 8.96
N GLU A 369 -7.36 17.66 8.54
CA GLU A 369 -6.29 18.36 7.85
C GLU A 369 -6.02 17.75 6.48
N GLY A 370 -4.96 18.22 5.80
CA GLY A 370 -4.51 17.69 4.52
C GLY A 370 -4.05 16.24 4.58
N VAL A 371 -3.99 15.60 3.41
CA VAL A 371 -3.52 14.22 3.23
C VAL A 371 -2.31 14.22 2.31
N ASP A 372 -1.16 13.77 2.81
CA ASP A 372 0.09 13.67 2.07
C ASP A 372 0.81 12.32 2.30
N THR A 373 2.11 12.26 2.06
CA THR A 373 2.92 11.06 2.27
C THR A 373 3.17 10.75 3.75
N ARG A 374 3.01 11.72 4.66
CA ARG A 374 3.28 11.60 6.10
C ARG A 374 2.04 11.77 6.97
N HIS A 375 0.94 12.32 6.40
CA HIS A 375 -0.29 12.63 7.12
C HIS A 375 -1.49 11.87 6.56
N ASN A 376 -2.30 11.35 7.47
CA ASN A 376 -3.60 10.71 7.20
C ASN A 376 -4.60 11.26 8.22
N PRO A 377 -5.87 11.54 7.85
CA PRO A 377 -6.83 12.20 8.74
C PRO A 377 -7.15 11.41 10.01
N GLU A 378 -6.91 10.12 10.01
CA GLU A 378 -6.90 9.26 11.19
C GLU A 378 -5.57 8.50 11.26
N PHE A 379 -4.94 8.48 12.41
CA PHE A 379 -3.65 7.82 12.61
C PHE A 379 -3.52 7.26 14.02
N THR A 380 -2.52 6.42 14.25
CA THR A 380 -2.26 5.83 15.57
C THR A 380 -1.27 6.67 16.35
N LEU A 381 -1.73 7.19 17.46
CA LEU A 381 -0.93 7.89 18.45
C LEU A 381 -0.80 7.02 19.70
N MET A 382 0.33 7.07 20.35
CA MET A 382 0.49 6.61 21.72
C MET A 382 0.85 7.79 22.60
N GLU A 383 0.11 8.00 23.67
CA GLU A 383 0.46 8.95 24.70
C GLU A 383 0.64 8.22 26.03
N LEU A 384 1.60 8.65 26.82
CA LEU A 384 1.85 8.14 28.16
C LEU A 384 2.20 9.28 29.12
N TYR A 385 1.81 9.09 30.38
CA TYR A 385 2.04 10.04 31.46
C TYR A 385 2.54 9.30 32.68
N GLN A 386 3.55 9.89 33.34
CA GLN A 386 4.15 9.35 34.55
C GLN A 386 4.27 10.44 35.60
N ALA A 387 3.67 10.20 36.77
CA ALA A 387 3.83 11.06 37.93
C ALA A 387 5.25 10.99 38.51
N TYR A 388 5.68 12.08 39.14
CA TYR A 388 6.97 12.23 39.86
C TYR A 388 8.18 12.10 38.94
N THR A 389 8.05 12.48 37.69
CA THR A 389 9.14 12.61 36.72
C THR A 389 8.99 13.91 35.92
N ASP A 390 9.99 14.21 35.09
CA ASP A 390 10.08 15.39 34.25
C ASP A 390 10.35 15.00 32.78
N TYR A 391 10.58 15.99 31.91
CA TYR A 391 10.89 15.78 30.51
C TYR A 391 12.21 15.04 30.27
N HIS A 392 13.18 15.13 31.18
CA HIS A 392 14.41 14.33 31.12
C HIS A 392 14.13 12.84 31.32
N GLY A 393 13.25 12.50 32.27
CA GLY A 393 12.81 11.12 32.46
C GLY A 393 12.09 10.58 31.21
N MET A 394 11.35 11.42 30.48
CA MET A 394 10.72 11.07 29.20
C MET A 394 11.75 10.83 28.09
N MET A 395 12.85 11.61 28.03
CA MET A 395 13.96 11.34 27.10
C MET A 395 14.58 9.96 27.35
N ASP A 396 14.89 9.64 28.61
CA ASP A 396 15.52 8.37 28.98
C ASP A 396 14.58 7.17 28.66
N LEU A 397 13.28 7.31 28.89
CA LEU A 397 12.29 6.30 28.54
C LEU A 397 12.19 6.12 27.02
N THR A 398 12.16 7.20 26.26
CA THR A 398 12.11 7.20 24.79
C THR A 398 13.30 6.46 24.20
N GLU A 399 14.51 6.80 24.66
CA GLU A 399 15.75 6.18 24.19
C GLU A 399 15.76 4.67 24.44
N ARG A 400 15.37 4.23 25.66
CA ARG A 400 15.27 2.81 26.00
C ARG A 400 14.20 2.07 25.19
N MET A 401 13.04 2.68 24.99
CA MET A 401 11.93 2.08 24.24
C MET A 401 12.27 1.89 22.77
N TYR A 402 12.84 2.90 22.10
CA TYR A 402 13.22 2.79 20.69
C TYR A 402 14.29 1.71 20.47
N ARG A 403 15.30 1.62 21.36
CA ARG A 403 16.30 0.54 21.31
C ARG A 403 15.67 -0.83 21.48
N HIS A 404 14.82 -0.98 22.50
CA HIS A 404 14.12 -2.25 22.77
C HIS A 404 13.30 -2.70 21.56
N VAL A 405 12.50 -1.82 20.98
CA VAL A 405 11.64 -2.15 19.86
C VAL A 405 12.45 -2.50 18.62
N ALA A 406 13.47 -1.72 18.29
CA ALA A 406 14.32 -2.00 17.13
C ALA A 406 15.04 -3.35 17.25
N GLU A 407 15.63 -3.63 18.41
CA GLU A 407 16.33 -4.90 18.66
C GLU A 407 15.37 -6.10 18.64
N ALA A 408 14.20 -5.97 19.29
CA ALA A 408 13.22 -7.06 19.34
C ALA A 408 12.56 -7.37 17.99
N VAL A 409 12.34 -6.37 17.14
CA VAL A 409 11.62 -6.53 15.87
C VAL A 409 12.57 -6.75 14.69
N LEU A 410 13.69 -6.04 14.65
CA LEU A 410 14.64 -6.06 13.54
C LEU A 410 15.89 -6.88 13.83
N GLY A 411 16.15 -7.23 15.09
CA GLY A 411 17.39 -7.89 15.52
C GLY A 411 18.63 -6.97 15.50
N THR A 412 18.42 -5.65 15.39
CA THR A 412 19.49 -4.65 15.34
C THR A 412 18.98 -3.29 15.82
N THR A 413 19.89 -2.51 16.42
CA THR A 413 19.64 -1.10 16.77
C THR A 413 20.10 -0.12 15.67
N LYS A 414 20.66 -0.62 14.58
CA LYS A 414 20.95 0.17 13.39
C LYS A 414 19.81 -0.02 12.39
N ILE A 415 19.12 1.07 12.11
CA ILE A 415 18.00 1.09 11.17
C ILE A 415 18.41 1.82 9.90
N THR A 416 17.87 1.40 8.77
CA THR A 416 18.10 2.04 7.48
C THR A 416 16.77 2.48 6.91
N TYR A 417 16.67 3.74 6.52
CA TYR A 417 15.52 4.29 5.84
C TYR A 417 15.97 5.02 4.58
N ASN A 418 15.46 4.62 3.43
CA ASN A 418 15.83 5.17 2.12
C ASN A 418 17.36 5.25 1.91
N GLY A 419 18.09 4.22 2.37
CA GLY A 419 19.54 4.14 2.27
C GLY A 419 20.32 4.94 3.32
N ILE A 420 19.65 5.65 4.21
CA ILE A 420 20.27 6.42 5.30
C ILE A 420 20.30 5.57 6.57
N GLU A 421 21.48 5.34 7.14
CA GLU A 421 21.65 4.60 8.39
C GLU A 421 21.46 5.53 9.60
N MET A 422 20.64 5.09 10.56
CA MET A 422 20.45 5.72 11.87
C MET A 422 20.83 4.73 12.96
N ASP A 423 21.62 5.16 13.93
CA ASP A 423 22.22 4.31 14.96
C ASP A 423 21.62 4.58 16.34
N LEU A 424 20.65 3.76 16.74
CA LEU A 424 19.98 3.85 18.05
C LEU A 424 20.85 3.31 19.21
N SER A 425 22.01 2.69 18.94
CA SER A 425 22.89 2.17 20.02
C SER A 425 23.61 3.27 20.77
N LYS A 426 23.81 4.43 20.13
CA LYS A 426 24.47 5.60 20.71
C LYS A 426 23.52 6.40 21.59
N PRO A 427 24.00 7.17 22.55
CA PRO A 427 23.19 8.17 23.24
C PRO A 427 22.58 9.14 22.23
N PHE A 428 21.30 9.43 22.37
CA PHE A 428 20.62 10.38 21.49
C PHE A 428 21.12 11.80 21.77
N THR A 429 21.30 12.59 20.71
CA THR A 429 21.76 13.97 20.83
C THR A 429 20.71 14.80 21.59
N ARG A 430 21.17 15.67 22.50
CA ARG A 430 20.31 16.63 23.21
C ARG A 430 20.82 18.03 22.89
N ILE A 431 19.98 18.88 22.32
CA ILE A 431 20.31 20.25 21.92
C ILE A 431 19.12 21.15 22.21
N THR A 432 19.35 22.38 22.69
CA THR A 432 18.26 23.34 22.85
C THR A 432 17.81 23.88 21.47
N MET A 433 16.56 24.30 21.32
CA MET A 433 16.07 24.89 20.08
C MET A 433 16.90 26.10 19.67
N VAL A 434 17.25 26.97 20.62
CA VAL A 434 18.08 28.16 20.37
C VAL A 434 19.50 27.80 19.88
N ASP A 435 20.13 26.80 20.50
CA ASP A 435 21.45 26.35 20.08
C ASP A 435 21.40 25.63 18.71
N ALA A 436 20.34 24.92 18.42
CA ALA A 436 20.13 24.29 17.12
C ALA A 436 19.95 25.36 16.02
N VAL A 437 19.10 26.36 16.24
CA VAL A 437 18.92 27.48 15.30
C VAL A 437 20.22 28.22 15.08
N LYS A 438 20.95 28.53 16.15
CA LYS A 438 22.27 29.17 16.04
C LYS A 438 23.25 28.34 15.20
N GLN A 439 23.26 27.01 15.42
CA GLN A 439 24.17 26.11 14.69
C GLN A 439 23.93 26.09 13.20
N TYR A 440 22.67 26.10 12.75
CA TYR A 440 22.32 25.90 11.34
C TYR A 440 22.01 27.20 10.59
N SER A 441 21.46 28.23 11.25
CA SER A 441 21.16 29.53 10.61
C SER A 441 22.21 30.59 10.88
N GLY A 442 23.02 30.43 11.95
CA GLY A 442 23.95 31.45 12.43
C GLY A 442 23.30 32.52 13.31
N VAL A 443 21.98 32.52 13.48
CA VAL A 443 21.23 33.49 14.29
C VAL A 443 21.17 33.05 15.74
N ASP A 444 21.67 33.88 16.64
CA ASP A 444 21.67 33.62 18.10
C ASP A 444 20.46 34.27 18.78
N PHE A 445 19.40 33.51 19.03
CA PHE A 445 18.22 34.03 19.72
C PHE A 445 18.43 34.37 21.19
N LYS A 446 19.60 34.00 21.79
CA LYS A 446 19.98 34.48 23.13
C LYS A 446 20.33 35.98 23.13
N GLU A 447 20.75 36.50 21.99
CA GLU A 447 21.05 37.93 21.78
C GLU A 447 19.86 38.75 21.25
N ILE A 448 18.76 38.08 20.93
CA ILE A 448 17.50 38.70 20.45
C ILE A 448 16.55 38.87 21.64
N HIS A 449 16.30 40.12 22.03
CA HIS A 449 15.53 40.43 23.25
C HIS A 449 14.12 40.95 22.96
N THR A 450 13.90 41.54 21.76
CA THR A 450 12.61 42.13 21.38
C THR A 450 11.99 41.46 20.16
N LEU A 451 10.68 41.65 19.99
CA LEU A 451 9.95 41.17 18.81
C LEU A 451 10.47 41.85 17.53
N GLU A 452 10.80 43.15 17.61
CA GLU A 452 11.32 43.91 16.49
C GLU A 452 12.68 43.36 16.00
N GLU A 453 13.54 42.95 16.93
CA GLU A 453 14.83 42.31 16.60
C GLU A 453 14.59 40.91 15.96
N ALA A 454 13.64 40.14 16.45
CA ALA A 454 13.27 38.85 15.87
C ALA A 454 12.71 38.98 14.46
N ARG A 455 11.83 39.97 14.23
CA ARG A 455 11.30 40.29 12.89
C ARG A 455 12.38 40.76 11.94
N ALA A 456 13.30 41.60 12.41
CA ALA A 456 14.43 42.06 11.59
C ALA A 456 15.37 40.90 11.20
N ALA A 457 15.54 39.91 12.09
CA ALA A 457 16.29 38.69 11.77
C ALA A 457 15.53 37.82 10.74
N ALA A 458 14.21 37.68 10.87
CA ALA A 458 13.39 36.95 9.91
C ALA A 458 13.43 37.61 8.52
N ASP A 459 13.28 38.95 8.45
CA ASP A 459 13.38 39.70 7.21
C ASP A 459 14.75 39.51 6.53
N ALA A 460 15.85 39.54 7.31
CA ALA A 460 17.21 39.33 6.79
C ALA A 460 17.46 37.89 6.27
N HIS A 461 16.67 36.92 6.70
CA HIS A 461 16.74 35.53 6.29
C HIS A 461 15.60 35.11 5.33
N GLU A 462 14.79 36.08 4.86
CA GLU A 462 13.65 35.83 3.95
C GLU A 462 12.60 34.85 4.53
N ILE A 463 12.44 34.83 5.87
CA ILE A 463 11.42 34.02 6.56
C ILE A 463 10.12 34.83 6.63
N GLU A 464 9.05 34.28 6.07
CA GLU A 464 7.71 34.88 6.14
C GLU A 464 7.11 34.68 7.53
N TYR A 465 6.48 35.71 8.09
CA TYR A 465 5.77 35.66 9.37
C TYR A 465 4.47 36.48 9.33
N GLU A 466 3.54 36.16 10.21
CA GLU A 466 2.28 36.90 10.35
C GLU A 466 2.39 38.00 11.43
N GLU A 467 1.53 39.03 11.35
CA GLU A 467 1.52 40.13 12.36
C GLU A 467 1.29 39.65 13.79
N ARG A 468 0.53 38.55 13.97
CA ARG A 468 0.23 37.94 15.27
C ARG A 468 1.42 37.21 15.89
N HIS A 469 2.43 36.85 15.10
CA HIS A 469 3.57 36.08 15.59
C HIS A 469 4.41 36.87 16.59
N LYS A 470 4.72 36.22 17.71
CA LYS A 470 5.59 36.72 18.77
C LYS A 470 7.02 36.23 18.54
N LYS A 471 7.93 36.59 19.46
CA LYS A 471 9.35 36.22 19.37
C LYS A 471 9.57 34.71 19.29
N GLY A 472 8.84 33.95 20.10
CA GLY A 472 8.94 32.49 20.13
C GLY A 472 8.39 31.81 18.86
N ASP A 473 7.34 32.36 18.28
CA ASP A 473 6.82 31.88 16.98
C ASP A 473 7.87 32.06 15.88
N ILE A 474 8.55 33.20 15.87
CA ILE A 474 9.63 33.46 14.90
C ILE A 474 10.84 32.52 15.10
N LEU A 475 11.23 32.23 16.34
CA LEU A 475 12.23 31.20 16.64
C LEU A 475 11.83 29.85 16.05
N ASN A 476 10.57 29.46 16.18
CA ASN A 476 10.05 28.23 15.60
C ASN A 476 10.12 28.23 14.07
N LEU A 477 9.77 29.33 13.41
CA LEU A 477 9.92 29.46 11.96
C LEU A 477 11.38 29.30 11.49
N PHE A 478 12.35 29.82 12.25
CA PHE A 478 13.78 29.58 11.98
C PHE A 478 14.15 28.11 12.16
N PHE A 479 13.59 27.46 13.17
CA PHE A 479 13.83 26.04 13.40
C PHE A 479 13.29 25.18 12.25
N GLU A 480 12.07 25.41 11.81
CA GLU A 480 11.44 24.71 10.67
C GLU A 480 12.24 24.93 9.38
N ALA A 481 12.69 26.19 9.12
CA ALA A 481 13.37 26.52 7.89
C ALA A 481 14.82 26.02 7.78
N TYR A 482 15.55 25.94 8.91
CA TYR A 482 16.99 25.71 8.89
C TYR A 482 17.46 24.47 9.64
N VAL A 483 16.65 23.88 10.51
CA VAL A 483 17.11 22.83 11.44
C VAL A 483 16.51 21.46 11.15
N GLU A 484 15.19 21.36 10.99
CA GLU A 484 14.47 20.09 10.96
C GLU A 484 15.06 19.07 9.98
N GLU A 485 15.28 19.48 8.73
CA GLU A 485 15.79 18.58 7.68
C GLU A 485 17.20 18.05 7.94
N HIS A 486 17.95 18.68 8.84
CA HIS A 486 19.30 18.26 9.22
C HIS A 486 19.33 17.27 10.38
N LEU A 487 18.21 17.05 11.07
CA LEU A 487 18.11 16.17 12.23
C LEU A 487 17.93 14.69 11.82
N ILE A 488 18.96 14.14 11.17
CA ILE A 488 18.91 12.77 10.62
C ILE A 488 19.06 11.72 11.72
N GLN A 489 20.08 11.89 12.60
CA GLN A 489 20.31 10.97 13.70
C GLN A 489 19.37 11.28 14.88
N PRO A 490 19.07 10.29 15.75
CA PRO A 490 18.19 10.50 16.90
C PRO A 490 18.59 11.71 17.74
N THR A 491 17.71 12.72 17.79
CA THR A 491 18.00 14.01 18.44
C THR A 491 16.78 14.52 19.21
N PHE A 492 16.98 14.88 20.45
CA PHE A 492 16.02 15.64 21.26
C PHE A 492 16.32 17.14 21.11
N VAL A 493 15.35 17.89 20.58
CA VAL A 493 15.40 19.35 20.55
C VAL A 493 14.61 19.86 21.75
N MET A 494 15.30 20.55 22.66
CA MET A 494 14.80 20.90 23.98
C MET A 494 14.52 22.40 24.10
N ASP A 495 13.79 22.76 25.16
CA ASP A 495 13.60 24.14 25.59
C ASP A 495 12.92 25.00 24.51
N HIS A 496 11.71 24.60 24.19
CA HIS A 496 10.87 25.30 23.24
C HIS A 496 10.32 26.62 23.82
N PRO A 497 9.96 27.62 22.97
CA PRO A 497 9.38 28.86 23.45
C PRO A 497 7.98 28.66 24.03
N ILE A 498 7.65 29.51 24.98
CA ILE A 498 6.40 29.45 25.75
C ILE A 498 5.17 29.70 24.87
N GLU A 499 5.30 30.51 23.83
CA GLU A 499 4.23 30.92 22.94
C GLU A 499 3.57 29.72 22.23
N ILE A 500 4.38 28.72 21.85
CA ILE A 500 3.92 27.52 21.14
C ILE A 500 3.70 26.32 22.06
N SER A 501 3.66 26.52 23.39
CA SER A 501 3.66 25.42 24.37
C SER A 501 2.63 25.62 25.49
N PRO A 502 1.32 25.60 25.18
CA PRO A 502 0.26 26.04 26.12
C PRO A 502 0.04 25.11 27.33
N LEU A 503 0.51 23.86 27.29
CA LEU A 503 0.26 22.82 28.31
C LEU A 503 1.50 22.42 29.10
N THR A 504 2.61 23.16 28.89
CA THR A 504 3.94 22.82 29.41
C THR A 504 4.38 23.75 30.52
N LYS A 505 5.11 23.20 31.48
CA LYS A 505 5.70 23.93 32.61
C LYS A 505 6.85 24.82 32.14
N LYS A 506 6.86 26.08 32.62
CA LYS A 506 7.97 27.03 32.38
C LYS A 506 9.25 26.55 33.03
N LYS A 507 10.39 26.89 32.41
CA LYS A 507 11.67 26.74 33.06
C LYS A 507 11.82 27.78 34.19
N PRO A 508 12.22 27.35 35.40
CA PRO A 508 12.36 28.30 36.51
C PRO A 508 13.44 29.38 36.27
N GLU A 509 14.51 29.01 35.57
CA GLU A 509 15.65 29.89 35.29
C GLU A 509 15.43 30.81 34.08
N ASP A 510 14.55 30.46 33.16
CA ASP A 510 14.24 31.25 31.97
C ASP A 510 12.77 31.04 31.55
N PRO A 511 11.83 31.83 32.05
CA PRO A 511 10.39 31.65 31.83
C PRO A 511 9.90 31.89 30.39
N ASP A 512 10.75 32.40 29.50
CA ASP A 512 10.43 32.53 28.09
C ASP A 512 10.45 31.17 27.38
N TYR A 513 11.08 30.18 28.02
CA TYR A 513 11.17 28.80 27.55
C TYR A 513 10.48 27.83 28.50
N VAL A 514 10.15 26.65 27.98
CA VAL A 514 9.43 25.61 28.72
C VAL A 514 10.23 24.30 28.73
N GLU A 515 9.95 23.44 29.70
CA GLU A 515 10.51 22.10 29.83
C GLU A 515 9.82 21.15 28.82
N ARG A 516 10.12 21.34 27.53
CA ARG A 516 9.62 20.57 26.39
C ARG A 516 10.75 20.09 25.54
N PHE A 517 10.60 18.91 24.96
CA PHE A 517 11.39 18.48 23.83
C PHE A 517 10.54 17.88 22.73
N GLU A 518 11.01 17.99 21.52
CA GLU A 518 10.57 17.16 20.39
C GLU A 518 11.69 16.20 20.02
N PHE A 519 11.32 14.95 19.74
CA PHE A 519 12.26 13.92 19.30
C PHE A 519 12.24 13.84 17.78
N PHE A 520 13.39 14.09 17.17
CA PHE A 520 13.58 14.03 15.72
C PHE A 520 14.43 12.84 15.30
N MET A 521 14.07 12.27 14.16
CA MET A 521 14.85 11.26 13.45
C MET A 521 14.48 11.31 11.97
N ASN A 522 15.50 11.27 11.07
CA ASN A 522 15.30 11.42 9.63
C ASN A 522 14.62 12.76 9.19
N GLY A 523 14.86 13.83 9.94
CA GLY A 523 14.20 15.12 9.72
C GLY A 523 12.68 15.09 10.03
N TRP A 524 12.21 14.13 10.83
CA TRP A 524 10.80 14.00 11.21
C TRP A 524 10.65 14.09 12.73
N GLU A 525 9.67 14.84 13.16
CA GLU A 525 9.18 14.78 14.53
C GLU A 525 8.56 13.40 14.78
N MET A 526 9.15 12.65 15.69
CA MET A 526 8.76 11.29 16.07
C MET A 526 7.94 11.26 17.35
N ALA A 527 8.19 12.21 18.26
CA ALA A 527 7.50 12.37 19.53
C ALA A 527 7.62 13.80 20.06
N ASN A 528 6.64 14.18 20.87
CA ASN A 528 6.60 15.46 21.59
C ASN A 528 6.33 15.21 23.07
N ALA A 529 7.13 15.83 23.95
CA ALA A 529 7.10 15.56 25.37
C ALA A 529 7.44 16.78 26.21
N TYR A 530 6.90 16.82 27.42
CA TYR A 530 7.19 17.90 28.35
C TYR A 530 6.95 17.53 29.81
N SER A 531 7.47 18.39 30.70
CA SER A 531 7.01 18.45 32.08
C SER A 531 5.65 19.13 32.08
N GLU A 532 4.64 18.45 32.61
CA GLU A 532 3.25 18.87 32.54
C GLU A 532 2.99 20.13 33.38
N LEU A 533 2.28 21.10 32.80
CA LEU A 533 1.80 22.25 33.56
C LEU A 533 0.72 21.78 34.53
N ASN A 534 1.03 21.84 35.82
CA ASN A 534 0.16 21.42 36.91
C ASN A 534 -0.30 22.57 37.80
N ASP A 535 -0.02 23.83 37.43
CA ASP A 535 -0.53 25.03 38.07
C ASP A 535 -1.83 25.44 37.39
N PRO A 536 -3.00 25.31 38.06
CA PRO A 536 -4.31 25.65 37.49
C PRO A 536 -4.46 27.13 37.14
N ILE A 537 -3.72 28.02 37.84
CA ILE A 537 -3.79 29.46 37.61
C ILE A 537 -3.06 29.82 36.31
N ASP A 538 -1.83 29.30 36.14
CA ASP A 538 -1.07 29.48 34.91
C ASP A 538 -1.78 28.80 33.74
N GLN A 539 -2.32 27.57 33.91
CA GLN A 539 -3.06 26.88 32.86
C GLN A 539 -4.28 27.67 32.38
N ARG A 540 -5.04 28.26 33.29
CA ARG A 540 -6.19 29.12 32.93
C ARG A 540 -5.74 30.35 32.11
N ALA A 541 -4.64 30.97 32.48
CA ALA A 541 -4.07 32.10 31.73
C ALA A 541 -3.61 31.68 30.32
N ARG A 542 -3.04 30.45 30.18
CA ARG A 542 -2.64 29.91 28.88
C ARG A 542 -3.85 29.63 28.00
N PHE A 543 -4.93 29.04 28.53
CA PHE A 543 -6.14 28.82 27.78
C PHE A 543 -6.80 30.15 27.34
N ALA A 544 -6.80 31.16 28.18
CA ALA A 544 -7.29 32.49 27.81
C ALA A 544 -6.51 33.09 26.63
N ALA A 545 -5.17 32.90 26.61
CA ALA A 545 -4.36 33.35 25.48
C ALA A 545 -4.65 32.54 24.17
N GLN A 546 -4.96 31.24 24.27
CA GLN A 546 -5.38 30.42 23.14
C GLN A 546 -6.75 30.86 22.59
N GLU A 547 -7.72 31.21 23.46
CA GLU A 547 -9.01 31.76 23.04
C GLU A 547 -8.86 33.10 22.29
N GLU A 548 -7.88 33.93 22.69
CA GLU A 548 -7.58 35.17 21.98
C GLU A 548 -7.02 34.87 20.59
N MET A 549 -6.13 33.86 20.42
CA MET A 549 -5.61 33.42 19.14
C MET A 549 -6.72 32.87 18.24
N PHE A 550 -7.62 32.06 18.81
CA PHE A 550 -8.81 31.58 18.09
C PHE A 550 -9.68 32.74 17.58
N ALA A 551 -9.93 33.75 18.43
CA ALA A 551 -10.68 34.94 18.04
C ALA A 551 -9.99 35.76 16.94
N GLN A 552 -8.66 35.66 16.78
CA GLN A 552 -7.86 36.27 15.72
C GLN A 552 -7.80 35.43 14.45
N GLY A 553 -8.49 34.26 14.42
CA GLY A 553 -8.60 33.40 13.23
C GLY A 553 -7.71 32.17 13.23
N ASP A 554 -7.08 31.83 14.35
CA ASP A 554 -6.35 30.57 14.51
C ASP A 554 -7.31 29.43 14.83
N GLU A 555 -7.81 28.73 13.83
CA GLU A 555 -8.77 27.64 13.97
C GLU A 555 -8.19 26.39 14.67
N GLU A 556 -6.88 26.34 14.91
CA GLU A 556 -6.18 25.23 15.58
C GLU A 556 -5.92 25.51 17.06
N ALA A 557 -6.16 26.72 17.53
CA ALA A 557 -5.99 27.10 18.93
C ALA A 557 -6.91 26.30 19.86
N ASN A 558 -6.39 25.92 21.03
CA ASN A 558 -7.12 25.12 22.01
C ASN A 558 -8.24 25.94 22.69
N HIS A 559 -9.41 25.33 22.85
CA HIS A 559 -10.49 25.89 23.67
C HIS A 559 -10.28 25.58 25.15
N THR A 560 -10.81 26.47 26.02
CA THR A 560 -10.80 26.26 27.46
C THR A 560 -11.58 25.00 27.83
N ASP A 561 -10.96 24.11 28.60
CA ASP A 561 -11.60 22.94 29.21
C ASP A 561 -11.75 23.15 30.71
N GLU A 562 -12.93 23.57 31.14
CA GLU A 562 -13.23 23.87 32.57
C GLU A 562 -13.17 22.60 33.43
N ASP A 563 -13.54 21.43 32.91
CA ASP A 563 -13.47 20.18 33.67
C ASP A 563 -12.01 19.75 33.89
N PHE A 564 -11.14 19.98 32.91
CA PHE A 564 -9.71 19.77 33.07
C PHE A 564 -9.10 20.75 34.08
N LEU A 565 -9.48 22.04 34.05
CA LEU A 565 -9.03 23.03 35.03
C LEU A 565 -9.46 22.65 36.45
N GLN A 566 -10.71 22.21 36.66
CA GLN A 566 -11.17 21.70 37.95
C GLN A 566 -10.37 20.49 38.42
N ALA A 567 -10.00 19.57 37.51
CA ALA A 567 -9.12 18.45 37.86
C ALA A 567 -7.76 18.94 38.35
N LEU A 568 -7.15 19.95 37.70
CA LEU A 568 -5.89 20.55 38.15
C LEU A 568 -6.03 21.22 39.52
N GLU A 569 -7.16 21.86 39.80
CA GLU A 569 -7.44 22.48 41.11
C GLU A 569 -7.55 21.45 42.25
N ILE A 570 -7.93 20.20 41.96
CA ILE A 570 -7.87 19.08 42.91
C ILE A 570 -6.42 18.71 43.23
N GLY A 571 -5.53 18.89 42.27
CA GLY A 571 -4.10 18.69 42.42
C GLY A 571 -3.54 17.58 41.51
N MET A 572 -2.71 17.97 40.58
CA MET A 572 -1.91 17.04 39.75
C MET A 572 -0.47 17.01 40.25
N PRO A 573 0.13 15.84 40.53
CA PRO A 573 1.53 15.77 40.90
C PRO A 573 2.46 16.24 39.77
N PRO A 574 3.72 16.59 40.04
CA PRO A 574 4.74 16.76 39.00
C PRO A 574 4.72 15.54 38.07
N THR A 575 4.57 15.76 36.78
CA THR A 575 4.30 14.70 35.79
C THR A 575 5.09 14.97 34.52
N GLY A 576 5.70 13.94 33.94
CA GLY A 576 6.21 13.95 32.58
C GLY A 576 5.24 13.24 31.64
N GLY A 577 4.98 13.84 30.50
CA GLY A 577 4.14 13.27 29.45
C GLY A 577 4.82 13.24 28.08
N ILE A 578 4.43 12.31 27.22
CA ILE A 578 4.95 12.20 25.86
C ILE A 578 3.94 11.56 24.92
N GLY A 579 3.85 12.10 23.71
CA GLY A 579 3.08 11.55 22.60
C GLY A 579 3.97 11.03 21.48
N PHE A 580 3.73 9.81 21.00
CA PHE A 580 4.49 9.15 19.93
C PHE A 580 3.66 8.92 18.70
N GLY A 581 4.16 9.32 17.53
CA GLY A 581 3.59 8.95 16.23
C GLY A 581 3.92 7.49 15.89
N ILE A 582 3.04 6.54 16.21
CA ILE A 582 3.26 5.11 15.97
C ILE A 582 3.39 4.81 14.48
N ASP A 583 2.62 5.47 13.63
CA ASP A 583 2.71 5.27 12.18
C ASP A 583 4.08 5.72 11.64
N ARG A 584 4.61 6.87 12.10
CA ARG A 584 5.96 7.34 11.74
C ARG A 584 7.05 6.38 12.23
N MET A 585 6.94 5.85 13.45
CA MET A 585 7.84 4.82 13.96
C MET A 585 7.81 3.58 13.06
N CYS A 586 6.64 3.11 12.67
CA CYS A 586 6.50 1.98 11.75
C CYS A 586 7.12 2.27 10.38
N MET A 587 6.92 3.47 9.82
CA MET A 587 7.53 3.87 8.54
C MET A 587 9.05 3.75 8.59
N LEU A 588 9.70 4.30 9.62
CA LEU A 588 11.16 4.24 9.76
C LEU A 588 11.67 2.81 9.98
N LEU A 589 11.04 2.04 10.87
CA LEU A 589 11.47 0.68 11.20
C LEU A 589 11.18 -0.35 10.10
N THR A 590 10.35 -0.03 9.11
CA THR A 590 10.01 -0.92 7.99
C THR A 590 10.46 -0.41 6.63
N ASP A 591 11.23 0.68 6.60
CA ASP A 591 11.67 1.35 5.37
C ASP A 591 10.50 1.65 4.41
N SER A 592 9.40 2.18 4.95
CA SER A 592 8.18 2.47 4.22
C SER A 592 8.07 3.96 3.88
N PRO A 593 8.09 4.36 2.58
CA PRO A 593 8.21 5.76 2.18
C PRO A 593 6.96 6.62 2.44
N ALA A 594 5.80 5.99 2.65
CA ALA A 594 4.57 6.72 2.90
C ALA A 594 3.75 6.10 4.04
N ILE A 595 3.03 6.95 4.78
CA ILE A 595 2.13 6.51 5.86
C ILE A 595 1.08 5.49 5.36
N ARG A 596 0.68 5.58 4.09
CA ARG A 596 -0.24 4.63 3.45
C ARG A 596 0.34 3.23 3.30
N ASP A 597 1.66 3.08 3.30
CA ASP A 597 2.31 1.77 3.25
C ASP A 597 2.19 1.02 4.57
N VAL A 598 2.11 1.73 5.69
CA VAL A 598 1.97 1.15 7.02
C VAL A 598 0.53 1.15 7.55
N LEU A 599 -0.43 1.67 6.80
CA LEU A 599 -1.86 1.59 7.06
C LEU A 599 -2.51 0.53 6.17
N LEU A 600 -3.27 -0.40 6.77
CA LEU A 600 -3.98 -1.45 6.00
C LEU A 600 -4.97 -0.84 5.01
N PHE A 601 -5.79 0.09 5.46
CA PHE A 601 -6.79 0.79 4.66
C PHE A 601 -6.65 2.30 4.87
N PRO A 602 -5.73 2.96 4.13
CA PRO A 602 -5.56 4.41 4.23
C PRO A 602 -6.76 5.15 3.62
N THR A 603 -6.95 6.38 4.07
CA THR A 603 -7.95 7.26 3.45
C THR A 603 -7.54 7.60 2.02
N MET A 604 -8.44 7.35 1.08
CA MET A 604 -8.21 7.59 -0.35
C MET A 604 -9.31 8.50 -0.91
N LYS A 605 -8.93 9.39 -1.84
CA LYS A 605 -9.91 10.18 -2.58
C LYS A 605 -10.89 9.28 -3.33
N SER A 606 -12.18 9.60 -3.29
CA SER A 606 -13.21 8.88 -4.05
C SER A 606 -12.90 8.95 -5.55
N LEU A 607 -13.10 7.83 -6.27
CA LEU A 607 -12.94 7.78 -7.74
C LEU A 607 -14.09 8.49 -8.48
N ASP A 608 -15.23 8.66 -7.79
CA ASP A 608 -16.46 9.23 -8.38
C ASP A 608 -16.59 10.75 -8.14
N LYS A 609 -15.52 11.44 -7.69
CA LYS A 609 -15.51 12.89 -7.44
C LYS A 609 -14.35 13.58 -8.17
#